data_67388d2bda4439115f4a9434c4c620bb
#
_entry.id   67388d2bda4439115f4a9434c4c620bb
#
_cell.length_a   1.000
_cell.length_b   1.000
_cell.length_c   1.000
_cell.angle_alpha   90.00
_cell.angle_beta   90.00
_cell.angle_gamma   90.00
#
_symmetry.space_group_name_H-M   'P 1'
#
loop_
_entity.id
_entity.type
_entity.pdbx_description
1 polymer ?
#
loop_
_entity_poly.entity_id
_entity_poly.type
_entity_poly.pdbx_seq_one_letter_code
_entity_poly.pdbx_strand_id
1 'polypeptide(L)'
;MTGVWELLPHPGLTAVLLGYLFGSLPSAYWLGKFVYHINIFDFGSRNMGATNVHRVLGKGPFAITLSLDILKGLSAVLLAARLSPGPEAVFSLKILAAAGAMIGHSLSFWVNFRGGKGVATGLGVFLALAPVSSVLAM
;
A
#
# COMPACT_ATOMS: atom_id res chain seq x y z
N MET A 1 -14.22 13.60 -25.06
CA MET A 1 -14.53 12.59 -24.03
C MET A 1 -14.16 13.22 -22.69
N THR A 2 -15.15 13.52 -21.87
CA THR A 2 -14.94 14.01 -20.50
C THR A 2 -14.28 12.92 -19.68
N GLY A 3 -13.12 13.22 -19.10
CA GLY A 3 -12.39 12.25 -18.27
C GLY A 3 -13.07 12.06 -16.91
N VAL A 4 -12.84 10.91 -16.27
CA VAL A 4 -13.36 10.60 -14.92
C VAL A 4 -12.98 11.69 -13.89
N TRP A 5 -11.87 12.39 -14.11
CA TRP A 5 -11.39 13.47 -13.25
C TRP A 5 -12.31 14.71 -13.22
N GLU A 6 -13.14 14.95 -14.27
CA GLU A 6 -14.13 16.05 -14.28
C GLU A 6 -15.26 15.82 -13.28
N LEU A 7 -15.50 14.55 -12.91
CA LEU A 7 -16.49 14.18 -11.92
C LEU A 7 -15.96 14.29 -10.46
N LEU A 8 -14.65 14.54 -10.31
CA LEU A 8 -14.01 14.58 -8.99
C LEU A 8 -13.83 16.04 -8.54
N PRO A 9 -14.53 16.48 -7.49
CA PRO A 9 -14.45 17.87 -7.01
C PRO A 9 -13.04 18.26 -6.53
N HIS A 10 -12.25 17.29 -6.08
CA HIS A 10 -10.91 17.49 -5.54
C HIS A 10 -9.98 16.31 -5.88
N PRO A 11 -9.32 16.31 -7.05
CA PRO A 11 -8.45 15.21 -7.48
C PRO A 11 -7.35 14.86 -6.47
N GLY A 12 -6.76 15.86 -5.82
CA GLY A 12 -5.73 15.67 -4.80
C GLY A 12 -6.25 14.91 -3.57
N LEU A 13 -7.41 15.30 -3.05
CA LEU A 13 -8.03 14.60 -1.92
C LEU A 13 -8.40 13.17 -2.31
N THR A 14 -8.94 12.99 -3.51
CA THR A 14 -9.27 11.65 -4.04
C THR A 14 -8.02 10.77 -4.12
N ALA A 15 -6.90 11.31 -4.58
CA ALA A 15 -5.63 10.57 -4.63
C ALA A 15 -5.16 10.13 -3.23
N VAL A 16 -5.23 11.01 -2.22
CA VAL A 16 -4.89 10.65 -0.83
C VAL A 16 -5.82 9.55 -0.30
N LEU A 17 -7.13 9.70 -0.50
CA LEU A 17 -8.12 8.72 -0.01
C LEU A 17 -7.96 7.36 -0.68
N LEU A 18 -7.76 7.31 -1.99
CA LEU A 18 -7.45 6.07 -2.72
C LEU A 18 -6.15 5.45 -2.22
N GLY A 19 -5.10 6.26 -2.07
CA GLY A 19 -3.85 5.81 -1.48
C GLY A 19 -4.07 5.17 -0.11
N TYR A 20 -4.79 5.86 0.77
CA TYR A 20 -5.10 5.35 2.10
C TYR A 20 -5.90 4.04 2.07
N LEU A 21 -6.93 3.94 1.24
CA LEU A 21 -7.74 2.73 1.12
C LEU A 21 -6.90 1.53 0.67
N PHE A 22 -6.12 1.67 -0.39
CA PHE A 22 -5.24 0.60 -0.86
C PHE A 22 -4.16 0.25 0.17
N GLY A 23 -3.49 1.25 0.72
CA GLY A 23 -2.45 1.07 1.73
C GLY A 23 -2.96 0.38 2.99
N SER A 24 -4.20 0.68 3.40
CA SER A 24 -4.80 0.14 4.62
C SER A 24 -5.15 -1.34 4.56
N LEU A 25 -5.15 -1.98 3.39
CA LEU A 25 -5.44 -3.41 3.25
C LEU A 25 -4.47 -4.24 4.11
N PRO A 26 -4.98 -4.98 5.12
CA PRO A 26 -4.14 -5.63 6.12
C PRO A 26 -3.76 -7.05 5.70
N SER A 27 -2.93 -7.20 4.66
CA SER A 27 -2.56 -8.47 4.02
C SER A 27 -2.08 -9.53 5.02
N ALA A 28 -1.17 -9.19 5.92
CA ALA A 28 -0.67 -10.11 6.95
C ALA A 28 -1.75 -10.56 7.93
N TYR A 29 -2.62 -9.65 8.33
CA TYR A 29 -3.71 -9.97 9.25
C TYR A 29 -4.74 -10.90 8.60
N TRP A 30 -5.15 -10.59 7.38
CA TRP A 30 -6.10 -11.45 6.66
C TRP A 30 -5.52 -12.80 6.33
N LEU A 31 -4.27 -12.89 5.89
CA LEU A 31 -3.59 -14.16 5.67
C LEU A 31 -3.53 -14.98 6.96
N GLY A 32 -3.09 -14.39 8.06
CA GLY A 32 -3.05 -15.04 9.37
C GLY A 32 -4.43 -15.53 9.80
N LYS A 33 -5.44 -14.66 9.75
CA LYS A 33 -6.78 -14.95 10.25
C LYS A 33 -7.55 -15.96 9.41
N PHE A 34 -7.55 -15.81 8.08
CA PHE A 34 -8.42 -16.62 7.20
C PHE A 34 -7.76 -17.90 6.68
N VAL A 35 -6.42 -17.92 6.57
CA VAL A 35 -5.70 -19.09 6.03
C VAL A 35 -5.04 -19.89 7.16
N TYR A 36 -4.44 -19.22 8.13
CA TYR A 36 -3.70 -19.87 9.22
C TYR A 36 -4.45 -19.91 10.55
N HIS A 37 -5.63 -19.32 10.64
CA HIS A 37 -6.49 -19.30 11.82
C HIS A 37 -5.81 -18.72 13.08
N ILE A 38 -4.89 -17.78 12.89
CA ILE A 38 -4.21 -17.08 13.99
C ILE A 38 -4.38 -15.56 13.85
N ASN A 39 -4.27 -14.85 14.97
CA ASN A 39 -4.13 -13.40 14.97
C ASN A 39 -2.64 -13.04 15.01
N ILE A 40 -2.12 -12.50 13.92
CA ILE A 40 -0.69 -12.17 13.78
C ILE A 40 -0.18 -11.18 14.84
N PHE A 41 -1.07 -10.38 15.43
CA PHE A 41 -0.72 -9.43 16.50
C PHE A 41 -0.43 -10.10 17.86
N ASP A 42 -0.75 -11.38 18.02
CA ASP A 42 -0.52 -12.10 19.27
C ASP A 42 0.83 -12.83 19.27
N PHE A 43 1.54 -12.86 18.13
CA PHE A 43 2.76 -13.63 17.92
C PHE A 43 3.95 -12.80 17.44
N GLY A 44 5.15 -13.27 17.73
CA GLY A 44 6.41 -12.70 17.28
C GLY A 44 6.58 -11.25 17.72
N SER A 45 6.84 -10.36 16.75
CA SER A 45 6.97 -8.92 17.03
C SER A 45 5.64 -8.19 17.22
N ARG A 46 4.53 -8.90 17.14
CA ARG A 46 3.17 -8.36 17.26
C ARG A 46 2.86 -7.23 16.26
N ASN A 47 3.51 -7.29 15.10
CA ASN A 47 3.39 -6.29 14.03
C ASN A 47 2.82 -6.94 12.77
N MET A 48 2.08 -6.18 11.97
CA MET A 48 1.44 -6.63 10.73
C MET A 48 2.40 -6.64 9.51
N GLY A 49 3.70 -6.57 9.71
CA GLY A 49 4.67 -6.58 8.62
C GLY A 49 5.07 -7.99 8.15
N ALA A 50 5.50 -8.11 6.88
CA ALA A 50 5.94 -9.37 6.29
C ALA A 50 7.05 -10.05 7.10
N THR A 51 7.95 -9.31 7.73
CA THR A 51 9.00 -9.87 8.61
C THR A 51 8.43 -10.63 9.80
N ASN A 52 7.33 -10.16 10.39
CA ASN A 52 6.66 -10.88 11.47
C ASN A 52 5.99 -12.15 10.93
N VAL A 53 5.36 -12.07 9.77
CA VAL A 53 4.78 -13.23 9.08
C VAL A 53 5.86 -14.29 8.83
N HIS A 54 7.06 -13.89 8.39
CA HIS A 54 8.19 -14.81 8.22
C HIS A 54 8.55 -15.56 9.52
N ARG A 55 8.62 -14.85 10.64
CA ARG A 55 8.96 -15.43 11.94
C ARG A 55 7.93 -16.42 12.45
N VAL A 56 6.66 -16.13 12.21
CA VAL A 56 5.53 -16.88 12.78
C VAL A 56 5.05 -18.00 11.84
N LEU A 57 4.98 -17.73 10.55
CA LEU A 57 4.37 -18.61 9.55
C LEU A 57 5.35 -19.14 8.50
N GLY A 58 6.58 -18.63 8.47
CA GLY A 58 7.63 -19.11 7.56
C GLY A 58 7.68 -18.39 6.21
N LYS A 59 8.46 -18.96 5.28
CA LYS A 59 8.85 -18.32 4.01
C LYS A 59 7.70 -18.14 3.01
N GLY A 60 6.81 -19.11 2.89
CA GLY A 60 5.68 -19.05 1.95
C GLY A 60 4.74 -17.88 2.24
N PRO A 61 4.13 -17.82 3.43
CA PRO A 61 3.30 -16.69 3.86
C PRO A 61 4.00 -15.34 3.84
N PHE A 62 5.30 -15.31 4.16
CA PHE A 62 6.14 -14.13 4.02
C PHE A 62 6.13 -13.60 2.58
N ALA A 63 6.41 -14.47 1.59
CA ALA A 63 6.46 -14.08 0.18
C ALA A 63 5.11 -13.54 -0.29
N ILE A 64 4.01 -14.17 0.11
CA ILE A 64 2.64 -13.71 -0.22
C ILE A 64 2.39 -12.32 0.38
N THR A 65 2.65 -12.15 1.67
CA THR A 65 2.44 -10.86 2.36
C THR A 65 3.30 -9.75 1.77
N LEU A 66 4.59 -10.05 1.50
CA LEU A 66 5.51 -9.10 0.90
C LEU A 66 5.01 -8.63 -0.46
N SER A 67 4.61 -9.58 -1.33
CA SER A 67 4.08 -9.28 -2.67
C SER A 67 2.81 -8.44 -2.61
N LEU A 68 1.87 -8.78 -1.73
CA LEU A 68 0.63 -8.03 -1.56
C LEU A 68 0.89 -6.62 -1.04
N ASP A 69 1.83 -6.45 -0.11
CA ASP A 69 2.18 -5.14 0.43
C ASP A 69 2.90 -4.26 -0.60
N ILE A 70 3.73 -4.84 -1.47
CA ILE A 70 4.34 -4.13 -2.61
C ILE A 70 3.24 -3.74 -3.61
N LEU A 71 2.41 -4.69 -4.00
CA LEU A 71 1.35 -4.47 -5.00
C LEU A 71 0.36 -3.39 -4.58
N LYS A 72 -0.04 -3.33 -3.30
CA LYS A 72 -0.97 -2.30 -2.84
C LYS A 72 -0.39 -0.89 -2.94
N GLY A 73 0.91 -0.71 -2.61
CA GLY A 73 1.60 0.57 -2.76
C GLY A 73 1.76 0.99 -4.22
N LEU A 74 2.19 0.04 -5.06
CA LEU A 74 2.32 0.23 -6.51
C LEU A 74 0.98 0.62 -7.13
N SER A 75 -0.08 -0.15 -6.86
CA SER A 75 -1.41 0.06 -7.42
C SER A 75 -2.01 1.40 -7.00
N ALA A 76 -1.85 1.81 -5.74
CA ALA A 76 -2.34 3.08 -5.24
C ALA A 76 -1.80 4.27 -6.06
N VAL A 77 -0.50 4.27 -6.31
CA VAL A 77 0.18 5.35 -7.05
C VAL A 77 -0.16 5.32 -8.54
N LEU A 78 -0.19 4.13 -9.15
CA LEU A 78 -0.52 4.00 -10.57
C LEU A 78 -1.98 4.37 -10.88
N LEU A 79 -2.91 4.00 -10.00
CA LEU A 79 -4.32 4.37 -10.15
C LEU A 79 -4.52 5.88 -9.99
N ALA A 80 -3.86 6.51 -9.03
CA ALA A 80 -3.94 7.95 -8.85
C ALA A 80 -3.44 8.72 -10.08
N ALA A 81 -2.42 8.20 -10.77
CA ALA A 81 -1.94 8.79 -12.01
C ALA A 81 -3.02 8.85 -13.13
N ARG A 82 -3.95 7.87 -13.13
CA ARG A 82 -5.08 7.81 -14.10
C ARG A 82 -6.17 8.86 -13.82
N LEU A 83 -6.18 9.44 -12.62
CA LEU A 83 -7.12 10.48 -12.21
C LEU A 83 -6.61 11.88 -12.55
N SER A 84 -5.46 12.00 -13.20
CA SER A 84 -4.86 13.30 -13.50
C SER A 84 -5.63 14.02 -14.59
N PRO A 85 -5.95 15.31 -14.40
CA PRO A 85 -6.56 16.15 -15.43
C PRO A 85 -5.59 16.52 -16.55
N GLY A 86 -4.28 16.40 -16.31
CA GLY A 86 -3.26 16.71 -17.30
C GLY A 86 -1.87 16.26 -16.85
N PRO A 87 -0.88 16.27 -17.77
CA PRO A 87 0.47 15.78 -17.49
C PRO A 87 1.15 16.46 -16.30
N GLU A 88 0.89 17.75 -16.09
CA GLU A 88 1.46 18.58 -15.02
C GLU A 88 1.01 18.13 -13.63
N ALA A 89 -0.19 17.58 -13.52
CA ALA A 89 -0.75 17.13 -12.23
C ALA A 89 -0.40 15.68 -11.88
N VAL A 90 0.06 14.87 -12.84
CA VAL A 90 0.33 13.42 -12.63
C VAL A 90 1.26 13.19 -11.47
N PHE A 91 2.38 13.90 -11.41
CA PHE A 91 3.40 13.69 -10.39
C PHE A 91 2.89 14.05 -9.00
N SER A 92 2.19 15.19 -8.87
CA SER A 92 1.60 15.62 -7.61
C SER A 92 0.57 14.62 -7.08
N LEU A 93 -0.29 14.10 -7.93
CA LEU A 93 -1.29 13.07 -7.53
C LEU A 93 -0.62 11.76 -7.12
N LYS A 94 0.44 11.34 -7.80
CA LYS A 94 1.25 10.18 -7.40
C LYS A 94 1.83 10.34 -5.99
N ILE A 95 2.40 11.52 -5.68
CA ILE A 95 2.96 11.81 -4.35
C ILE A 95 1.87 11.78 -3.28
N LEU A 96 0.72 12.39 -3.55
CA LEU A 96 -0.41 12.40 -2.61
C LEU A 96 -0.94 10.98 -2.34
N ALA A 97 -1.08 10.16 -3.37
CA ALA A 97 -1.47 8.76 -3.21
C ALA A 97 -0.41 7.93 -2.48
N ALA A 98 0.86 8.20 -2.73
CA ALA A 98 1.98 7.58 -2.01
C ALA A 98 1.91 7.85 -0.51
N ALA A 99 1.72 9.12 -0.13
CA ALA A 99 1.54 9.50 1.27
C ALA A 99 0.32 8.81 1.88
N GLY A 100 -0.82 8.82 1.18
CA GLY A 100 -2.02 8.08 1.60
C GLY A 100 -1.76 6.60 1.82
N ALA A 101 -1.06 5.93 0.90
CA ALA A 101 -0.76 4.50 1.00
C ALA A 101 0.15 4.17 2.20
N MET A 102 1.14 5.00 2.47
CA MET A 102 2.03 4.83 3.63
C MET A 102 1.28 5.02 4.95
N ILE A 103 0.45 6.06 5.03
CA ILE A 103 -0.40 6.31 6.20
C ILE A 103 -1.39 5.15 6.37
N GLY A 104 -2.05 4.70 5.30
CA GLY A 104 -2.98 3.59 5.32
C GLY A 104 -2.35 2.29 5.80
N HIS A 105 -1.14 1.97 5.35
CA HIS A 105 -0.40 0.79 5.82
C HIS A 105 -0.06 0.88 7.32
N SER A 106 0.35 2.06 7.79
CA SER A 106 0.78 2.26 9.18
C SER A 106 -0.40 2.41 10.14
N LEU A 107 -1.48 3.02 9.68
CA LEU A 107 -2.70 3.31 10.46
C LEU A 107 -3.92 2.71 9.76
N SER A 108 -3.93 1.39 9.58
CA SER A 108 -5.01 0.67 8.92
C SER A 108 -6.28 0.65 9.77
N PHE A 109 -7.37 1.20 9.24
CA PHE A 109 -8.67 1.20 9.94
C PHE A 109 -9.28 -0.21 10.09
N TRP A 110 -8.90 -1.16 9.23
CA TRP A 110 -9.35 -2.55 9.30
C TRP A 110 -8.89 -3.29 10.56
N VAL A 111 -7.84 -2.80 11.20
CA VAL A 111 -7.20 -3.42 12.36
C VAL A 111 -7.01 -2.42 13.50
N ASN A 112 -8.00 -1.54 13.70
CA ASN A 112 -8.04 -0.53 14.75
C ASN A 112 -6.79 0.38 14.73
N PHE A 113 -6.40 0.85 13.56
CA PHE A 113 -5.24 1.73 13.32
C PHE A 113 -3.88 1.13 13.76
N ARG A 114 -3.82 -0.20 13.85
CA ARG A 114 -2.60 -0.95 14.14
C ARG A 114 -2.04 -1.51 12.84
N GLY A 115 -1.12 -0.80 12.24
CA GLY A 115 -0.53 -1.21 10.96
C GLY A 115 0.88 -1.77 11.08
N GLY A 116 1.55 -1.81 9.93
CA GLY A 116 2.94 -2.21 9.80
C GLY A 116 3.91 -1.03 9.69
N LYS A 117 5.17 -1.33 9.41
CA LYS A 117 6.23 -0.34 9.24
C LYS A 117 6.30 0.27 7.83
N GLY A 118 5.54 -0.24 6.89
CA GLY A 118 5.42 0.29 5.54
C GLY A 118 6.57 -0.02 4.58
N VAL A 119 7.57 -0.81 4.96
CA VAL A 119 8.77 -1.04 4.12
C VAL A 119 8.41 -1.64 2.76
N ALA A 120 7.62 -2.70 2.73
CA ALA A 120 7.19 -3.34 1.48
C ALA A 120 6.25 -2.43 0.66
N THR A 121 5.31 -1.75 1.33
CA THR A 121 4.42 -0.78 0.69
C THR A 121 5.21 0.40 0.13
N GLY A 122 6.21 0.88 0.87
CA GLY A 122 7.14 1.93 0.42
C GLY A 122 7.94 1.51 -0.81
N LEU A 123 8.40 0.27 -0.88
CA LEU A 123 9.03 -0.27 -2.08
C LEU A 123 8.08 -0.23 -3.28
N GLY A 124 6.82 -0.63 -3.13
CA GLY A 124 5.81 -0.56 -4.18
C GLY A 124 5.53 0.87 -4.64
N VAL A 125 5.42 1.79 -3.70
CA VAL A 125 5.31 3.24 -3.97
C VAL A 125 6.52 3.74 -4.77
N PHE A 126 7.73 3.40 -4.33
CA PHE A 126 8.95 3.85 -4.99
C PHE A 126 9.07 3.30 -6.42
N LEU A 127 8.73 2.04 -6.64
CA LEU A 127 8.67 1.44 -7.98
C LEU A 127 7.69 2.17 -8.92
N ALA A 128 6.58 2.68 -8.41
CA ALA A 128 5.62 3.44 -9.20
C ALA A 128 6.05 4.89 -9.48
N LEU A 129 6.81 5.50 -8.57
CA LEU A 129 7.30 6.88 -8.71
C LEU A 129 8.52 6.97 -9.63
N ALA A 130 9.46 6.04 -9.48
CA ALA A 130 10.74 6.05 -10.16
C ALA A 130 11.14 4.63 -10.64
N PRO A 131 10.43 4.05 -11.60
CA PRO A 131 10.59 2.63 -11.96
C PRO A 131 12.01 2.28 -12.45
N VAL A 132 12.62 3.14 -13.24
CA VAL A 132 13.97 2.89 -13.77
C VAL A 132 15.03 3.00 -12.68
N SER A 133 14.96 4.05 -11.85
CA SER A 133 15.89 4.26 -10.75
C SER A 133 15.79 3.16 -9.69
N SER A 134 14.58 2.61 -9.49
CA SER A 134 14.33 1.54 -8.53
C SER A 134 14.99 0.22 -8.94
N VAL A 135 14.94 -0.09 -10.23
CA VAL A 135 15.53 -1.32 -10.79
C VAL A 135 17.06 -1.26 -10.75
N LEU A 136 17.65 -0.08 -10.94
CA LEU A 136 19.12 0.11 -10.93
C LEU A 136 19.70 0.16 -9.50
N ALA A 137 18.87 0.39 -8.48
CA ALA A 137 19.30 0.48 -7.08
C ALA A 137 19.16 -0.86 -6.30
N MET A 138 18.63 -1.89 -6.94
CA MET A 138 18.53 -3.26 -6.39
C MET A 138 19.67 -4.15 -6.86
#